data_7c2b7a3ec69c576931e2ae1eab277b9b
#
_entry.id   7c2b7a3ec69c576931e2ae1eab277b9b
#
_cell.length_a   1.000
_cell.length_b   1.000
_cell.length_c   1.000
_cell.angle_alpha   90.00
_cell.angle_beta   90.00
_cell.angle_gamma   90.00
#
_symmetry.space_group_name_H-M   'P 1'
#
loop_
_entity.id
_entity.type
_entity.pdbx_description
1 polymer ?
#
loop_
_entity_poly.entity_id
_entity_poly.type
_entity_poly.pdbx_seq_one_letter_code
_entity_poly.pdbx_strand_id
1 'polypeptide(L)'
;MLRQRISAWLDQARLNAIGEAAQHRERHGIALSLLGVADPGETDRVWLNLEAALDLIATHQPVWTRRMRRLGTPVHVRRTPGTRARLVTVGEERRTILDSYFVANFLPAQIAASIVHETTHARMRFCGIPLTAASLAREERACRRSELRWGRVLLAAGVEGARAVVERAETSLAAADEEVGVVVDWSQLRVAEVVAQIEAMQVPRWVRRIEARRRGVLHTPQGRAAFGE
;
A
#
# COMPACT_ATOMS: atom_id res chain seq x y z
N MET A 1 5.49 21.77 27.29
CA MET A 1 4.22 21.06 27.57
C MET A 1 3.04 21.52 26.70
N LEU A 2 2.69 22.83 26.63
CA LEU A 2 1.53 23.31 25.83
C LEU A 2 1.65 22.96 24.33
N ARG A 3 2.82 23.18 23.72
CA ARG A 3 3.06 22.86 22.29
C ARG A 3 2.87 21.36 21.97
N GLN A 4 3.28 20.46 22.86
CA GLN A 4 3.10 19.01 22.67
C GLN A 4 1.62 18.61 22.76
N ARG A 5 0.85 19.23 23.67
CA ARG A 5 -0.60 18.97 23.79
C ARG A 5 -1.37 19.49 22.58
N ILE A 6 -1.01 20.69 22.06
CA ILE A 6 -1.62 21.23 20.83
C ILE A 6 -1.29 20.35 19.62
N SER A 7 -0.03 19.89 19.50
CA SER A 7 0.35 18.97 18.42
C SER A 7 -0.43 17.67 18.49
N ALA A 8 -0.53 17.05 19.66
CA ALA A 8 -1.28 15.81 19.83
C ALA A 8 -2.79 15.98 19.54
N TRP A 9 -3.37 17.12 19.94
CA TRP A 9 -4.76 17.43 19.64
C TRP A 9 -4.99 17.63 18.12
N LEU A 10 -4.12 18.37 17.44
CA LEU A 10 -4.19 18.56 15.99
C LEU A 10 -4.03 17.23 15.26
N ASP A 11 -3.16 16.36 15.74
CA ASP A 11 -2.97 15.01 15.18
C ASP A 11 -4.24 14.16 15.34
N GLN A 12 -4.83 14.20 16.52
CA GLN A 12 -6.08 13.46 16.78
C GLN A 12 -7.25 14.03 15.98
N ALA A 13 -7.42 15.35 15.92
CA ALA A 13 -8.45 16.00 15.12
C ALA A 13 -8.31 15.66 13.63
N ARG A 14 -7.06 15.61 13.13
CA ARG A 14 -6.78 15.19 11.76
C ARG A 14 -7.09 13.71 11.50
N LEU A 15 -6.70 12.83 12.42
CA LEU A 15 -7.01 11.40 12.34
C LEU A 15 -8.52 11.16 12.35
N ASN A 16 -9.25 11.92 13.17
CA ASN A 16 -10.71 11.85 13.20
C ASN A 16 -11.32 12.36 11.89
N ALA A 17 -10.88 13.52 11.38
CA ALA A 17 -11.35 14.06 10.10
C ALA A 17 -11.04 13.14 8.90
N ILE A 18 -9.87 12.48 8.91
CA ILE A 18 -9.54 11.46 7.91
C ILE A 18 -10.42 10.22 8.10
N GLY A 19 -10.68 9.81 9.33
CA GLY A 19 -11.56 8.71 9.66
C GLY A 19 -13.02 8.96 9.24
N GLU A 20 -13.52 10.16 9.48
CA GLU A 20 -14.87 10.58 9.08
C GLU A 20 -15.05 10.71 7.56
N ALA A 21 -13.99 11.10 6.85
CA ALA A 21 -13.98 11.16 5.38
C ALA A 21 -13.71 9.80 4.71
N ALA A 22 -13.35 8.77 5.48
CA ALA A 22 -13.09 7.43 4.96
C ALA A 22 -14.39 6.65 4.82
N GLN A 23 -14.57 6.03 3.66
CA GLN A 23 -15.58 4.98 3.53
C GLN A 23 -15.01 3.68 4.10
N HIS A 24 -15.80 3.01 4.94
CA HIS A 24 -15.40 1.76 5.58
C HIS A 24 -16.31 0.62 5.12
N ARG A 25 -15.73 -0.53 4.85
CA ARG A 25 -16.42 -1.79 4.57
C ARG A 25 -15.69 -2.94 5.24
N GLU A 26 -16.32 -4.10 5.24
CA GLU A 26 -15.69 -5.36 5.63
C GLU A 26 -15.98 -6.43 4.57
N ARG A 27 -14.97 -7.22 4.22
CA ARG A 27 -15.13 -8.37 3.33
C ARG A 27 -14.35 -9.55 3.87
N HIS A 28 -15.02 -10.67 4.05
CA HIS A 28 -14.42 -11.90 4.63
C HIS A 28 -13.72 -11.70 5.99
N GLY A 29 -14.22 -10.79 6.85
CA GLY A 29 -13.62 -10.44 8.13
C GLY A 29 -12.32 -9.62 8.01
N ILE A 30 -12.13 -8.93 6.89
CA ILE A 30 -11.01 -8.03 6.64
C ILE A 30 -11.58 -6.61 6.55
N ALA A 31 -11.08 -5.73 7.41
CA ALA A 31 -11.46 -4.31 7.41
C ALA A 31 -10.87 -3.60 6.19
N LEU A 32 -11.71 -2.83 5.51
CA LEU A 32 -11.38 -2.08 4.30
C LEU A 32 -11.66 -0.60 4.53
N SER A 33 -10.80 0.26 4.00
CA SER A 33 -11.02 1.71 4.04
C SER A 33 -10.62 2.35 2.72
N LEU A 34 -11.46 3.26 2.22
CA LEU A 34 -11.18 4.08 1.05
C LEU A 34 -11.03 5.54 1.47
N LEU A 35 -9.90 6.14 1.13
CA LEU A 35 -9.49 7.46 1.59
C LEU A 35 -9.22 8.40 0.39
N GLY A 36 -9.85 9.56 0.38
CA GLY A 36 -9.49 10.66 -0.53
C GLY A 36 -9.77 10.40 -2.01
N VAL A 37 -10.72 9.52 -2.35
CA VAL A 37 -11.25 9.35 -3.69
C VAL A 37 -12.52 10.18 -3.78
N ALA A 38 -12.48 11.26 -4.55
CA ALA A 38 -13.57 12.23 -4.62
C ALA A 38 -14.58 11.93 -5.76
N ASP A 39 -14.13 11.25 -6.82
CA ASP A 39 -15.01 10.87 -7.93
C ASP A 39 -15.86 9.65 -7.57
N PRO A 40 -17.20 9.77 -7.58
CA PRO A 40 -18.09 8.65 -7.26
C PRO A 40 -17.90 7.44 -8.18
N GLY A 41 -17.68 7.67 -9.49
CA GLY A 41 -17.45 6.60 -10.45
C GLY A 41 -16.12 5.86 -10.22
N GLU A 42 -15.07 6.56 -9.79
CA GLU A 42 -13.82 5.91 -9.36
C GLU A 42 -14.04 5.13 -8.04
N THR A 43 -14.77 5.71 -7.11
CA THR A 43 -15.14 5.08 -5.83
C THR A 43 -15.82 3.74 -6.04
N ASP A 44 -16.83 3.68 -6.90
CA ASP A 44 -17.58 2.45 -7.17
C ASP A 44 -16.70 1.38 -7.83
N ARG A 45 -15.85 1.76 -8.79
CA ARG A 45 -14.89 0.84 -9.41
C ARG A 45 -13.87 0.30 -8.41
N VAL A 46 -13.37 1.16 -7.52
CA VAL A 46 -12.43 0.75 -6.46
C VAL A 46 -13.07 -0.31 -5.56
N TRP A 47 -14.29 -0.08 -5.09
CA TRP A 47 -14.98 -1.04 -4.24
C TRP A 47 -15.25 -2.36 -4.96
N LEU A 48 -15.80 -2.29 -6.17
CA LEU A 48 -16.10 -3.47 -6.99
C LEU A 48 -14.85 -4.34 -7.19
N ASN A 49 -13.75 -3.75 -7.62
CA ASN A 49 -12.52 -4.47 -7.92
C ASN A 49 -11.82 -4.99 -6.66
N LEU A 50 -11.84 -4.22 -5.56
CA LEU A 50 -11.25 -4.64 -4.29
C LEU A 50 -12.00 -5.82 -3.68
N GLU A 51 -13.33 -5.76 -3.66
CA GLU A 51 -14.17 -6.84 -3.16
C GLU A 51 -14.02 -8.10 -4.01
N ALA A 52 -14.03 -7.97 -5.35
CA ALA A 52 -13.77 -9.07 -6.25
C ALA A 52 -12.38 -9.70 -6.06
N ALA A 53 -11.35 -8.90 -5.80
CA ALA A 53 -10.01 -9.39 -5.49
C ALA A 53 -9.98 -10.22 -4.20
N LEU A 54 -10.68 -9.78 -3.16
CA LEU A 54 -10.79 -10.53 -1.90
C LEU A 54 -11.62 -11.79 -2.05
N ASP A 55 -12.66 -11.77 -2.90
CA ASP A 55 -13.47 -12.96 -3.23
C ASP A 55 -12.61 -14.01 -3.94
N LEU A 56 -11.77 -13.61 -4.89
CA LEU A 56 -10.80 -14.52 -5.52
C LEU A 56 -9.88 -15.16 -4.48
N ILE A 57 -9.35 -14.37 -3.53
CA ILE A 57 -8.50 -14.88 -2.46
C ILE A 57 -9.25 -15.89 -1.59
N ALA A 58 -10.48 -15.55 -1.19
CA ALA A 58 -11.29 -16.41 -0.33
C ALA A 58 -11.68 -17.73 -1.03
N THR A 59 -11.98 -17.66 -2.33
CA THR A 59 -12.44 -18.82 -3.13
C THR A 59 -11.29 -19.75 -3.46
N HIS A 60 -10.18 -19.23 -4.00
CA HIS A 60 -9.14 -20.08 -4.57
C HIS A 60 -8.06 -20.49 -3.58
N GLN A 61 -7.76 -19.64 -2.59
CA GLN A 61 -6.79 -19.94 -1.52
C GLN A 61 -7.20 -19.34 -0.17
N PRO A 62 -8.20 -19.87 0.52
CA PRO A 62 -8.74 -19.32 1.77
C PRO A 62 -7.69 -19.24 2.90
N VAL A 63 -6.55 -19.89 2.75
CA VAL A 63 -5.41 -19.74 3.68
C VAL A 63 -4.91 -18.30 3.77
N TRP A 64 -4.98 -17.53 2.68
CA TRP A 64 -4.57 -16.13 2.69
C TRP A 64 -5.56 -15.26 3.46
N THR A 65 -6.87 -15.47 3.26
CA THR A 65 -7.91 -14.80 4.06
C THR A 65 -7.71 -15.04 5.56
N ARG A 66 -7.47 -16.31 5.94
CA ARG A 66 -7.18 -16.64 7.36
C ARG A 66 -5.92 -15.96 7.88
N ARG A 67 -4.87 -15.85 7.03
CA ARG A 67 -3.63 -15.14 7.39
C ARG A 67 -3.88 -13.65 7.60
N MET A 68 -4.56 -12.98 6.67
CA MET A 68 -4.89 -11.55 6.79
C MET A 68 -5.66 -11.26 8.08
N ARG A 69 -6.68 -12.07 8.38
CA ARG A 69 -7.44 -11.96 9.63
C ARG A 69 -6.58 -12.16 10.87
N ARG A 70 -5.76 -13.21 10.89
CA ARG A 70 -4.85 -13.51 12.03
C ARG A 70 -3.81 -12.42 12.24
N LEU A 71 -3.33 -11.80 11.17
CA LEU A 71 -2.35 -10.72 11.23
C LEU A 71 -2.99 -9.37 11.60
N GLY A 72 -4.33 -9.29 11.60
CA GLY A 72 -5.07 -8.05 11.86
C GLY A 72 -4.66 -6.94 10.87
N THR A 73 -4.42 -7.30 9.60
CA THR A 73 -3.89 -6.35 8.61
C THR A 73 -5.05 -5.81 7.77
N PRO A 74 -5.58 -4.60 8.05
CA PRO A 74 -6.58 -3.97 7.22
C PRO A 74 -6.03 -3.56 5.87
N VAL A 75 -6.92 -3.42 4.88
CA VAL A 75 -6.59 -2.92 3.55
C VAL A 75 -7.12 -1.50 3.40
N HIS A 76 -6.20 -0.58 3.16
CA HIS A 76 -6.51 0.83 2.91
C HIS A 76 -6.25 1.15 1.44
N VAL A 77 -7.22 1.74 0.77
CA VAL A 77 -7.08 2.25 -0.59
C VAL A 77 -7.01 3.77 -0.53
N ARG A 78 -5.99 4.33 -1.14
CA ARG A 78 -5.80 5.79 -1.27
C ARG A 78 -4.89 6.10 -2.45
N ARG A 79 -4.88 7.34 -2.90
CA ARG A 79 -3.93 7.75 -3.93
C ARG A 79 -2.50 7.67 -3.42
N THR A 80 -1.68 6.85 -4.08
CA THR A 80 -0.24 6.68 -3.79
C THR A 80 0.55 6.61 -5.10
N PRO A 81 0.79 7.75 -5.77
CA PRO A 81 1.48 7.77 -7.05
C PRO A 81 2.81 7.03 -6.99
N GLY A 82 3.10 6.25 -8.03
CA GLY A 82 4.36 5.51 -8.16
C GLY A 82 4.45 4.17 -7.43
N THR A 83 3.44 3.82 -6.62
CA THR A 83 3.42 2.56 -5.87
C THR A 83 2.06 1.88 -6.01
N ARG A 84 2.01 0.62 -6.45
CA ARG A 84 0.76 -0.15 -6.57
C ARG A 84 0.23 -0.58 -5.21
N ALA A 85 1.12 -1.10 -4.38
CA ALA A 85 0.82 -1.60 -3.04
C ALA A 85 2.04 -1.47 -2.14
N ARG A 86 1.82 -1.39 -0.84
CA ARG A 86 2.87 -1.46 0.17
C ARG A 86 2.33 -1.83 1.54
N LEU A 87 3.15 -2.50 2.33
CA LEU A 87 2.91 -2.68 3.76
C LEU A 87 3.46 -1.47 4.52
N VAL A 88 2.64 -0.89 5.38
CA VAL A 88 3.04 0.19 6.30
C VAL A 88 2.84 -0.27 7.73
N THR A 89 3.83 -0.01 8.58
CA THR A 89 3.72 -0.23 10.03
C THR A 89 3.62 1.11 10.72
N VAL A 90 2.58 1.31 11.53
CA VAL A 90 2.36 2.51 12.35
C VAL A 90 2.20 2.05 13.80
N GLY A 91 3.25 2.24 14.62
CA GLY A 91 3.32 1.61 15.93
C GLY A 91 3.33 0.09 15.80
N GLU A 92 2.38 -0.58 16.43
CA GLU A 92 2.21 -2.04 16.33
C GLU A 92 1.28 -2.48 15.18
N GLU A 93 0.53 -1.54 14.64
CA GLU A 93 -0.43 -1.81 13.57
C GLU A 93 0.25 -1.95 12.19
N ARG A 94 -0.13 -2.99 11.45
CA ARG A 94 0.30 -3.21 10.07
C ARG A 94 -0.88 -2.99 9.15
N ARG A 95 -0.67 -2.25 8.08
CA ARG A 95 -1.72 -1.89 7.11
C ARG A 95 -1.22 -2.15 5.70
N THR A 96 -2.01 -2.84 4.90
CA THR A 96 -1.78 -2.92 3.45
C THR A 96 -2.37 -1.66 2.82
N ILE A 97 -1.54 -0.88 2.14
CA ILE A 97 -1.99 0.30 1.39
C ILE A 97 -1.93 -0.02 -0.10
N LEU A 98 -3.04 0.18 -0.80
CA LEU A 98 -3.16 0.06 -2.24
C LEU A 98 -3.37 1.44 -2.88
N ASP A 99 -2.80 1.67 -4.06
CA ASP A 99 -3.08 2.88 -4.84
C ASP A 99 -4.48 2.82 -5.46
N SER A 100 -5.28 3.89 -5.30
CA SER A 100 -6.66 3.92 -5.80
C SER A 100 -6.74 3.80 -7.32
N TYR A 101 -5.80 4.42 -8.06
CA TYR A 101 -5.74 4.29 -9.51
C TYR A 101 -5.46 2.84 -9.93
N PHE A 102 -4.54 2.17 -9.24
CA PHE A 102 -4.27 0.76 -9.48
C PHE A 102 -5.52 -0.08 -9.24
N VAL A 103 -6.21 0.11 -8.11
CA VAL A 103 -7.41 -0.67 -7.79
C VAL A 103 -8.56 -0.38 -8.75
N ALA A 104 -8.74 0.86 -9.18
CA ALA A 104 -9.82 1.26 -10.11
C ALA A 104 -9.62 0.72 -11.54
N ASN A 105 -8.37 0.51 -11.98
CA ASN A 105 -8.05 0.29 -13.40
C ASN A 105 -7.40 -1.05 -13.72
N PHE A 106 -7.11 -1.89 -12.73
CA PHE A 106 -6.51 -3.20 -12.94
C PHE A 106 -7.49 -4.32 -12.61
N LEU A 107 -7.24 -5.50 -13.18
CA LEU A 107 -8.10 -6.67 -12.97
C LEU A 107 -8.01 -7.18 -11.52
N PRO A 108 -9.10 -7.72 -10.96
CA PRO A 108 -9.13 -8.25 -9.59
C PRO A 108 -8.01 -9.26 -9.30
N ALA A 109 -7.62 -10.10 -10.25
CA ALA A 109 -6.51 -11.04 -10.10
C ALA A 109 -5.17 -10.35 -9.78
N GLN A 110 -4.90 -9.21 -10.41
CA GLN A 110 -3.67 -8.43 -10.22
C GLN A 110 -3.68 -7.71 -8.86
N ILE A 111 -4.84 -7.22 -8.44
CA ILE A 111 -5.04 -6.60 -7.13
C ILE A 111 -4.87 -7.65 -6.04
N ALA A 112 -5.49 -8.81 -6.19
CA ALA A 112 -5.35 -9.94 -5.27
C ALA A 112 -3.89 -10.40 -5.12
N ALA A 113 -3.15 -10.47 -6.22
CA ALA A 113 -1.72 -10.79 -6.20
C ALA A 113 -0.90 -9.80 -5.37
N SER A 114 -1.19 -8.49 -5.51
CA SER A 114 -0.55 -7.46 -4.71
C SER A 114 -0.91 -7.57 -3.22
N ILE A 115 -2.17 -7.90 -2.88
CA ILE A 115 -2.59 -8.16 -1.50
C ILE A 115 -1.84 -9.38 -0.92
N VAL A 116 -1.69 -10.46 -1.68
CA VAL A 116 -0.92 -11.66 -1.29
C VAL A 116 0.55 -11.31 -1.04
N HIS A 117 1.15 -10.46 -1.88
CA HIS A 117 2.50 -9.93 -1.73
C HIS A 117 2.66 -9.21 -0.38
N GLU A 118 1.83 -8.21 -0.12
CA GLU A 118 1.91 -7.41 1.11
C GLU A 118 1.57 -8.24 2.36
N THR A 119 0.66 -9.21 2.24
CA THR A 119 0.36 -10.17 3.32
C THR A 119 1.58 -11.05 3.63
N THR A 120 2.42 -11.34 2.63
CA THR A 120 3.67 -12.07 2.84
C THR A 120 4.67 -11.24 3.64
N HIS A 121 4.82 -9.94 3.31
CA HIS A 121 5.60 -9.01 4.13
C HIS A 121 5.07 -8.93 5.57
N ALA A 122 3.76 -8.75 5.73
CA ALA A 122 3.13 -8.68 7.05
C ALA A 122 3.40 -9.92 7.89
N ARG A 123 3.35 -11.11 7.27
CA ARG A 123 3.68 -12.37 7.94
C ARG A 123 5.15 -12.43 8.38
N MET A 124 6.07 -11.99 7.55
CA MET A 124 7.50 -11.94 7.93
C MET A 124 7.71 -11.03 9.13
N ARG A 125 7.08 -9.85 9.14
CA ARG A 125 7.13 -8.94 10.31
C ARG A 125 6.50 -9.56 11.56
N PHE A 126 5.38 -10.26 11.40
CA PHE A 126 4.73 -10.97 12.51
C PHE A 126 5.63 -12.08 13.09
N CYS A 127 6.44 -12.74 12.26
CA CYS A 127 7.41 -13.74 12.68
C CYS A 127 8.73 -13.12 13.19
N GLY A 128 8.81 -11.81 13.41
CA GLY A 128 9.98 -11.14 13.94
C GLY A 128 11.14 -10.96 12.95
N ILE A 129 10.91 -11.20 11.64
CA ILE A 129 11.94 -10.96 10.62
C ILE A 129 12.01 -9.44 10.35
N PRO A 130 13.10 -8.76 10.71
CA PRO A 130 13.22 -7.32 10.54
C PRO A 130 13.43 -6.95 9.07
N LEU A 131 12.88 -5.79 8.65
CA LEU A 131 13.21 -5.19 7.35
C LEU A 131 14.55 -4.48 7.46
N THR A 132 15.54 -5.03 6.81
CA THR A 132 16.88 -4.41 6.69
C THR A 132 17.27 -4.32 5.22
N ALA A 133 18.22 -3.45 4.88
CA ALA A 133 18.75 -3.39 3.53
C ALA A 133 19.29 -4.76 3.06
N ALA A 134 19.91 -5.51 3.97
CA ALA A 134 20.46 -6.84 3.67
C ALA A 134 19.38 -7.93 3.48
N SER A 135 18.23 -7.82 4.13
CA SER A 135 17.14 -8.81 4.02
C SER A 135 16.18 -8.51 2.86
N LEU A 136 16.13 -7.25 2.40
CA LEU A 136 15.12 -6.74 1.49
C LEU A 136 14.99 -7.59 0.21
N ALA A 137 16.10 -7.83 -0.50
CA ALA A 137 16.07 -8.59 -1.75
C ALA A 137 15.54 -10.02 -1.55
N ARG A 138 15.93 -10.66 -0.44
CA ARG A 138 15.44 -12.01 -0.10
C ARG A 138 13.95 -12.01 0.26
N GLU A 139 13.49 -10.95 0.91
CA GLU A 139 12.09 -10.78 1.26
C GLU A 139 11.23 -10.54 0.02
N GLU A 140 11.65 -9.61 -0.85
CA GLU A 140 10.96 -9.36 -2.13
C GLU A 140 10.86 -10.63 -2.96
N ARG A 141 11.95 -11.41 -3.04
CA ARG A 141 11.94 -12.72 -3.73
C ARG A 141 10.92 -13.68 -3.11
N ALA A 142 10.80 -13.72 -1.78
CA ALA A 142 9.79 -14.55 -1.11
C ALA A 142 8.37 -14.08 -1.41
N CYS A 143 8.13 -12.77 -1.47
CA CYS A 143 6.86 -12.18 -1.85
C CYS A 143 6.51 -12.49 -3.30
N ARG A 144 7.46 -12.32 -4.24
CA ARG A 144 7.27 -12.67 -5.66
C ARG A 144 7.00 -14.15 -5.89
N ARG A 145 7.64 -15.05 -5.14
CA ARG A 145 7.32 -16.48 -5.16
C ARG A 145 5.89 -16.77 -4.67
N SER A 146 5.41 -16.00 -3.70
CA SER A 146 4.02 -16.11 -3.22
C SER A 146 3.03 -15.63 -4.28
N GLU A 147 3.32 -14.49 -4.95
CA GLU A 147 2.54 -14.01 -6.10
C GLU A 147 2.51 -15.02 -7.24
N LEU A 148 3.67 -15.58 -7.61
CA LEU A 148 3.76 -16.57 -8.69
C LEU A 148 2.93 -17.83 -8.38
N ARG A 149 3.06 -18.34 -7.17
CA ARG A 149 2.26 -19.51 -6.73
C ARG A 149 0.77 -19.19 -6.76
N TRP A 150 0.38 -18.02 -6.29
CA TRP A 150 -0.98 -17.51 -6.36
C TRP A 150 -1.48 -17.41 -7.81
N GLY A 151 -0.72 -16.71 -8.66
CA GLY A 151 -1.04 -16.54 -10.07
C GLY A 151 -1.25 -17.87 -10.83
N ARG A 152 -0.43 -18.88 -10.54
CA ARG A 152 -0.57 -20.21 -11.13
C ARG A 152 -1.85 -20.92 -10.72
N VAL A 153 -2.30 -20.74 -9.48
CA VAL A 153 -3.61 -21.27 -9.02
C VAL A 153 -4.75 -20.60 -9.79
N LEU A 154 -4.71 -19.29 -9.93
CA LEU A 154 -5.71 -18.54 -10.70
C LEU A 154 -5.69 -18.91 -12.19
N LEU A 155 -4.51 -19.09 -12.76
CA LEU A 155 -4.36 -19.48 -14.16
C LEU A 155 -4.96 -20.87 -14.42
N ALA A 156 -4.71 -21.83 -13.52
CA ALA A 156 -5.30 -23.17 -13.60
C ALA A 156 -6.84 -23.15 -13.44
N ALA A 157 -7.38 -22.15 -12.72
CA ALA A 157 -8.81 -21.92 -12.57
C ALA A 157 -9.43 -21.09 -13.72
N GLY A 158 -8.65 -20.68 -14.73
CA GLY A 158 -9.14 -19.90 -15.86
C GLY A 158 -9.52 -18.45 -15.52
N VAL A 159 -9.01 -17.90 -14.41
CA VAL A 159 -9.35 -16.55 -13.98
C VAL A 159 -8.72 -15.50 -14.91
N GLU A 160 -9.52 -14.53 -15.33
CA GLU A 160 -9.05 -13.41 -16.15
C GLU A 160 -7.93 -12.62 -15.45
N GLY A 161 -6.89 -12.25 -16.21
CA GLY A 161 -5.72 -11.53 -15.70
C GLY A 161 -4.68 -12.38 -14.97
N ALA A 162 -4.95 -13.68 -14.72
CA ALA A 162 -4.01 -14.57 -14.03
C ALA A 162 -2.69 -14.76 -14.78
N ARG A 163 -2.74 -14.81 -16.12
CA ARG A 163 -1.54 -14.91 -16.98
C ARG A 163 -0.60 -13.72 -16.75
N ALA A 164 -1.13 -12.50 -16.72
CA ALA A 164 -0.34 -11.29 -16.47
C ALA A 164 0.28 -11.26 -15.06
N VAL A 165 -0.37 -11.88 -14.07
CA VAL A 165 0.20 -12.05 -12.72
C VAL A 165 1.41 -12.99 -12.76
N VAL A 166 1.29 -14.13 -13.44
CA VAL A 166 2.37 -15.12 -13.58
C VAL A 166 3.56 -14.51 -14.31
N GLU A 167 3.35 -13.93 -15.50
CA GLU A 167 4.41 -13.31 -16.31
C GLU A 167 5.16 -12.22 -15.55
N ARG A 168 4.43 -11.33 -14.86
CA ARG A 168 5.05 -10.29 -14.04
C ARG A 168 5.90 -10.86 -12.90
N ALA A 169 5.40 -11.89 -12.22
CA ALA A 169 6.11 -12.48 -11.10
C ALA A 169 7.37 -13.24 -11.58
N GLU A 170 7.30 -13.94 -12.71
CA GLU A 170 8.43 -14.63 -13.34
C GLU A 170 9.50 -13.64 -13.81
N THR A 171 9.11 -12.57 -14.51
CA THR A 171 10.01 -11.49 -14.94
C THR A 171 10.69 -10.85 -13.73
N SER A 172 9.93 -10.52 -12.67
CA SER A 172 10.51 -9.91 -11.47
C SER A 172 11.45 -10.86 -10.72
N LEU A 173 11.21 -12.16 -10.75
CA LEU A 173 12.11 -13.15 -10.13
C LEU A 173 13.40 -13.34 -10.93
N ALA A 174 13.34 -13.28 -12.26
CA ALA A 174 14.49 -13.33 -13.14
C ALA A 174 15.38 -12.07 -12.99
N ALA A 175 14.76 -10.88 -12.98
CA ALA A 175 15.47 -9.61 -12.80
C ALA A 175 16.10 -9.47 -11.41
N ALA A 176 15.49 -10.04 -10.37
CA ALA A 176 16.00 -9.93 -8.99
C ALA A 176 17.39 -10.54 -8.77
N ASP A 177 17.89 -11.36 -9.68
CA ASP A 177 19.26 -11.88 -9.62
C ASP A 177 20.28 -10.89 -10.21
N GLU A 178 19.87 -9.98 -11.10
CA GLU A 178 20.73 -8.97 -11.72
C GLU A 178 20.67 -7.60 -11.01
N GLU A 179 19.50 -7.22 -10.50
CA GLU A 179 19.21 -5.88 -9.94
C GLU A 179 19.46 -5.74 -8.43
N VAL A 180 19.88 -6.78 -7.73
CA VAL A 180 20.14 -6.72 -6.27
C VAL A 180 21.25 -5.72 -5.90
N GLY A 181 21.97 -5.17 -6.89
CA GLY A 181 22.93 -4.08 -6.73
C GLY A 181 22.33 -2.67 -6.75
N VAL A 182 21.11 -2.48 -7.19
CA VAL A 182 20.44 -1.17 -7.15
C VAL A 182 19.88 -0.97 -5.75
N VAL A 183 20.65 -0.29 -4.92
CA VAL A 183 20.15 0.28 -3.66
C VAL A 183 19.06 1.28 -4.03
N VAL A 184 17.82 0.83 -4.02
CA VAL A 184 16.69 1.74 -4.10
C VAL A 184 16.80 2.67 -2.90
N ASP A 185 17.11 3.93 -3.14
CA ASP A 185 17.15 4.92 -2.07
C ASP A 185 15.71 5.18 -1.59
N TRP A 186 15.29 4.35 -0.65
CA TRP A 186 13.99 4.43 -0.01
C TRP A 186 13.75 5.76 0.66
N SER A 187 14.81 6.53 0.96
CA SER A 187 14.68 7.86 1.53
C SER A 187 14.17 8.83 0.47
N GLN A 188 14.68 8.75 -0.74
CA GLN A 188 14.24 9.58 -1.88
C GLN A 188 12.82 9.19 -2.34
N LEU A 189 12.52 7.89 -2.43
CA LEU A 189 11.16 7.43 -2.77
C LEU A 189 10.15 7.88 -1.72
N ARG A 190 10.47 7.79 -0.43
CA ARG A 190 9.62 8.32 0.65
C ARG A 190 9.42 9.81 0.55
N VAL A 191 10.46 10.57 0.22
CA VAL A 191 10.37 12.02 0.04
C VAL A 191 9.45 12.36 -1.13
N ALA A 192 9.66 11.76 -2.30
CA ALA A 192 8.82 11.98 -3.48
C ALA A 192 7.35 11.63 -3.20
N GLU A 193 7.11 10.54 -2.49
CA GLU A 193 5.77 10.13 -2.10
C GLU A 193 5.11 11.11 -1.13
N VAL A 194 5.84 11.56 -0.11
CA VAL A 194 5.33 12.56 0.86
C VAL A 194 5.05 13.88 0.16
N VAL A 195 5.92 14.31 -0.77
CA VAL A 195 5.70 15.49 -1.61
C VAL A 195 4.39 15.34 -2.39
N ALA A 196 4.22 14.24 -3.11
CA ALA A 196 3.00 13.98 -3.90
C ALA A 196 1.74 13.93 -3.03
N GLN A 197 1.82 13.36 -1.83
CA GLN A 197 0.70 13.34 -0.88
C GLN A 197 0.33 14.75 -0.41
N ILE A 198 1.32 15.61 -0.12
CA ILE A 198 1.09 16.98 0.32
C ILE A 198 0.55 17.84 -0.84
N GLU A 199 1.05 17.64 -2.05
CA GLU A 199 0.56 18.34 -3.25
C GLU A 199 -0.87 17.96 -3.59
N ALA A 200 -1.25 16.68 -3.41
CA ALA A 200 -2.61 16.21 -3.60
C ALA A 200 -3.60 16.73 -2.55
N MET A 201 -3.14 17.31 -1.45
CA MET A 201 -4.01 17.96 -0.47
C MET A 201 -4.68 19.18 -1.10
N GLN A 202 -6.01 19.21 -1.14
CA GLN A 202 -6.80 20.37 -1.55
C GLN A 202 -6.85 21.45 -0.44
N VAL A 203 -5.66 21.88 0.01
CA VAL A 203 -5.50 22.88 1.07
C VAL A 203 -4.60 24.03 0.60
N PRO A 204 -4.70 25.24 1.22
CA PRO A 204 -3.86 26.39 0.88
C PRO A 204 -2.36 26.07 0.94
N ARG A 205 -1.57 26.77 0.11
CA ARG A 205 -0.11 26.55 -0.01
C ARG A 205 0.61 26.63 1.33
N TRP A 206 0.22 27.54 2.22
CA TRP A 206 0.84 27.68 3.54
C TRP A 206 0.63 26.45 4.43
N VAL A 207 -0.54 25.81 4.35
CA VAL A 207 -0.83 24.54 5.07
C VAL A 207 0.07 23.43 4.54
N ARG A 208 0.20 23.30 3.20
CA ARG A 208 1.11 22.34 2.58
C ARG A 208 2.56 22.53 3.03
N ARG A 209 3.02 23.79 3.13
CA ARG A 209 4.36 24.11 3.63
C ARG A 209 4.57 23.71 5.10
N ILE A 210 3.60 23.94 5.95
CA ILE A 210 3.64 23.50 7.36
C ILE A 210 3.76 21.99 7.43
N GLU A 211 2.96 21.27 6.65
CA GLU A 211 2.97 19.81 6.61
C GLU A 211 4.30 19.27 6.04
N ALA A 212 4.84 19.86 5.00
CA ALA A 212 6.14 19.52 4.43
C ALA A 212 7.28 19.70 5.46
N ARG A 213 7.25 20.81 6.22
CA ARG A 213 8.22 21.06 7.30
C ARG A 213 8.09 20.03 8.41
N ARG A 214 6.86 19.73 8.83
CA ARG A 214 6.57 18.75 9.87
C ARG A 214 7.04 17.34 9.52
N ARG A 215 6.90 16.94 8.25
CA ARG A 215 7.34 15.62 7.76
C ARG A 215 8.82 15.57 7.41
N GLY A 216 9.56 16.63 7.67
CA GLY A 216 10.99 16.72 7.38
C GLY A 216 11.34 16.80 5.89
N VAL A 217 10.34 16.95 5.00
CA VAL A 217 10.53 16.98 3.55
C VAL A 217 11.35 18.20 3.13
N LEU A 218 11.16 19.36 3.77
CA LEU A 218 11.91 20.59 3.49
C LEU A 218 13.41 20.51 3.83
N HIS A 219 13.84 19.46 4.53
CA HIS A 219 15.29 19.23 4.75
C HIS A 219 15.96 18.58 3.54
N THR A 220 15.18 18.13 2.55
CA THR A 220 15.69 17.49 1.32
C THR A 220 15.71 18.48 0.16
N PRO A 221 16.67 18.37 -0.80
CA PRO A 221 16.69 19.21 -2.00
C PRO A 221 15.40 19.12 -2.82
N GLN A 222 14.85 17.90 -2.98
CA GLN A 222 13.61 17.64 -3.71
C GLN A 222 12.39 18.30 -3.04
N GLY A 223 12.31 18.21 -1.71
CA GLY A 223 11.21 18.84 -0.96
C GLY A 223 11.28 20.35 -1.02
N ARG A 224 12.47 20.96 -0.92
CA ARG A 224 12.64 22.41 -1.10
C ARG A 224 12.20 22.85 -2.49
N ALA A 225 12.63 22.18 -3.54
CA ALA A 225 12.24 22.49 -4.92
C ALA A 225 10.71 22.41 -5.11
N ALA A 226 10.05 21.40 -4.56
CA ALA A 226 8.60 21.21 -4.69
C ALA A 226 7.79 22.30 -3.98
N PHE A 227 8.27 22.84 -2.87
CA PHE A 227 7.53 23.84 -2.07
C PHE A 227 8.10 25.27 -2.17
N GLY A 228 9.05 25.49 -3.09
CA GLY A 228 9.57 26.83 -3.44
C GLY A 228 10.45 27.43 -2.35
N GLU A 229 11.37 26.66 -1.79
CA GLU A 229 12.46 27.10 -0.90
C GLU A 229 13.84 26.96 -1.56
#